data_2d4232f2a43e2d3ee8a6f1392b9e7111
#
_entry.id   2d4232f2a43e2d3ee8a6f1392b9e7111
#
_cell.length_a   1.000
_cell.length_b   1.000
_cell.length_c   1.000
_cell.angle_alpha   90.00
_cell.angle_beta   90.00
_cell.angle_gamma   90.00
#
_symmetry.space_group_name_H-M   'P 1'
#
loop_
_entity.id
_entity.type
_entity.pdbx_description
1 polymer ?
#
loop_
_entity_poly.entity_id
_entity_poly.type
_entity_poly.pdbx_seq_one_letter_code
_entity_poly.pdbx_strand_id
1 'polypeptide(L)'
;MEAATIAQTKLPPLRTILDALPNPILVVDENNVICFANSAAEDFFHSSSTMLGRHKLEDAMPFSSPVLEVVEQVRQSAGVMNEYSVGVGTPRMGGERIVDLQTALVNDDPRFVVLTFLRRSMAQKFDLQLTHRGAARSVSGMAAMLAHEIKNPLSGIRGAAQLLEPVLENSDRSLA
;
A
#
# COMPACT_ATOMS: atom_id res chain seq x y z
N MET A 1 -26.41 -4.69 50.15
CA MET A 1 -25.46 -4.43 49.03
C MET A 1 -25.42 -5.70 48.20
N GLU A 2 -26.18 -5.69 47.15
CA GLU A 2 -26.35 -6.84 46.25
C GLU A 2 -25.27 -6.78 45.22
N ALA A 3 -24.32 -7.73 45.24
CA ALA A 3 -23.28 -7.88 44.24
C ALA A 3 -24.01 -8.35 42.94
N ALA A 4 -24.10 -7.47 41.97
CA ALA A 4 -24.61 -7.81 40.63
C ALA A 4 -23.68 -8.90 40.05
N THR A 5 -24.15 -10.13 40.02
CA THR A 5 -23.56 -11.23 39.28
C THR A 5 -23.54 -10.85 37.81
N ILE A 6 -22.38 -10.44 37.29
CA ILE A 6 -22.17 -10.26 35.84
C ILE A 6 -22.37 -11.66 35.21
N ALA A 7 -23.50 -11.87 34.58
CA ALA A 7 -23.76 -13.08 33.83
C ALA A 7 -22.64 -13.25 32.80
N GLN A 8 -21.84 -14.30 32.93
CA GLN A 8 -20.81 -14.65 31.95
C GLN A 8 -21.52 -14.98 30.63
N THR A 9 -21.68 -13.99 29.77
CA THR A 9 -22.21 -14.19 28.42
C THR A 9 -21.28 -15.14 27.69
N LYS A 10 -21.75 -16.33 27.39
CA LYS A 10 -20.99 -17.33 26.63
C LYS A 10 -20.68 -16.76 25.25
N LEU A 11 -19.39 -16.56 24.92
CA LEU A 11 -18.96 -16.09 23.61
C LEU A 11 -19.44 -17.06 22.51
N PRO A 12 -19.88 -16.53 21.37
CA PRO A 12 -20.17 -17.37 20.20
C PRO A 12 -18.90 -18.11 19.73
N PRO A 13 -19.06 -19.20 18.96
CA PRO A 13 -17.92 -19.88 18.35
C PRO A 13 -17.02 -18.90 17.58
N LEU A 14 -15.72 -19.07 17.67
CA LEU A 14 -14.75 -18.18 17.03
C LEU A 14 -15.01 -18.03 15.51
N ARG A 15 -15.41 -19.10 14.85
CA ARG A 15 -15.81 -19.07 13.43
C ARG A 15 -16.94 -18.07 13.20
N THR A 16 -17.98 -18.09 14.02
CA THR A 16 -19.12 -17.16 13.89
C THR A 16 -18.69 -15.69 14.05
N ILE A 17 -17.70 -15.45 14.93
CA ILE A 17 -17.14 -14.10 15.10
C ILE A 17 -16.37 -13.67 13.85
N LEU A 18 -15.53 -14.55 13.29
CA LEU A 18 -14.77 -14.27 12.09
C LEU A 18 -15.68 -14.10 10.86
N ASP A 19 -16.75 -14.86 10.76
CA ASP A 19 -17.76 -14.75 9.70
C ASP A 19 -18.56 -13.42 9.76
N ALA A 20 -18.66 -12.82 10.93
CA ALA A 20 -19.31 -11.51 11.11
C ALA A 20 -18.42 -10.31 10.71
N LEU A 21 -17.11 -10.54 10.47
CA LEU A 21 -16.21 -9.46 10.06
C LEU A 21 -16.46 -9.06 8.60
N PRO A 22 -16.54 -7.76 8.29
CA PRO A 22 -16.90 -7.27 6.96
C PRO A 22 -15.77 -7.39 5.93
N ASN A 23 -14.52 -7.57 6.40
CA ASN A 23 -13.38 -7.69 5.53
C ASN A 23 -13.13 -9.15 5.15
N PRO A 24 -12.81 -9.45 3.90
CA PRO A 24 -12.38 -10.78 3.49
C PRO A 24 -11.13 -11.22 4.27
N ILE A 25 -11.20 -12.40 4.87
CA ILE A 25 -10.10 -13.00 5.63
C ILE A 25 -9.85 -14.39 5.09
N LEU A 26 -8.58 -14.64 4.76
CA LEU A 26 -8.05 -15.99 4.48
C LEU A 26 -7.00 -16.34 5.53
N VAL A 27 -6.88 -17.64 5.82
CA VAL A 27 -5.73 -18.18 6.56
C VAL A 27 -5.10 -19.25 5.68
N VAL A 28 -3.78 -19.19 5.53
CA VAL A 28 -3.00 -20.15 4.77
C VAL A 28 -1.99 -20.88 5.66
N ASP A 29 -1.71 -22.13 5.35
CA ASP A 29 -0.68 -22.94 6.01
C ASP A 29 0.73 -22.69 5.43
N GLU A 30 1.70 -23.45 5.89
CA GLU A 30 3.11 -23.37 5.45
C GLU A 30 3.32 -23.67 3.97
N ASN A 31 2.38 -24.38 3.31
CA ASN A 31 2.40 -24.71 1.89
C ASN A 31 1.52 -23.76 1.05
N ASN A 32 1.08 -22.64 1.65
CA ASN A 32 0.14 -21.69 1.06
C ASN A 32 -1.24 -22.28 0.72
N VAL A 33 -1.62 -23.42 1.33
CA VAL A 33 -2.97 -23.96 1.19
C VAL A 33 -3.93 -23.14 2.02
N ILE A 34 -5.07 -22.76 1.44
CA ILE A 34 -6.10 -21.97 2.13
C ILE A 34 -6.82 -22.89 3.14
N CYS A 35 -6.59 -22.67 4.42
CA CYS A 35 -7.19 -23.47 5.51
C CYS A 35 -8.48 -22.87 6.04
N PHE A 36 -8.68 -21.58 5.88
CA PHE A 36 -9.87 -20.87 6.35
C PHE A 36 -10.20 -19.72 5.41
N ALA A 37 -11.49 -19.50 5.23
CA ALA A 37 -12.07 -18.32 4.58
C ALA A 37 -13.34 -17.93 5.34
N ASN A 38 -13.51 -16.64 5.68
CA ASN A 38 -14.74 -16.16 6.28
C ASN A 38 -15.81 -15.85 5.22
N SER A 39 -17.04 -15.58 5.64
CA SER A 39 -18.17 -15.28 4.72
C SER A 39 -17.85 -14.11 3.79
N ALA A 40 -17.18 -13.06 4.27
CA ALA A 40 -16.78 -11.93 3.44
C ALA A 40 -15.75 -12.33 2.35
N ALA A 41 -14.88 -13.31 2.62
CA ALA A 41 -13.98 -13.87 1.63
C ALA A 41 -14.70 -14.72 0.58
N GLU A 42 -15.69 -15.52 0.98
CA GLU A 42 -16.53 -16.28 0.04
C GLU A 42 -17.22 -15.34 -0.97
N ASP A 43 -17.79 -14.25 -0.47
CA ASP A 43 -18.43 -13.20 -1.31
C ASP A 43 -17.42 -12.49 -2.20
N PHE A 44 -16.24 -12.19 -1.66
CA PHE A 44 -15.20 -11.46 -2.38
C PHE A 44 -14.61 -12.28 -3.53
N PHE A 45 -14.31 -13.55 -3.28
CA PHE A 45 -13.72 -14.46 -4.27
C PHE A 45 -14.77 -15.18 -5.13
N HIS A 46 -16.06 -14.97 -4.88
CA HIS A 46 -17.16 -15.68 -5.54
C HIS A 46 -16.98 -17.20 -5.49
N SER A 47 -16.54 -17.70 -4.35
CA SER A 47 -16.20 -19.13 -4.14
C SER A 47 -16.43 -19.51 -2.68
N SER A 48 -17.04 -20.67 -2.44
CA SER A 48 -17.24 -21.16 -1.08
C SER A 48 -15.92 -21.49 -0.37
N SER A 49 -15.91 -21.43 0.96
CA SER A 49 -14.76 -21.80 1.79
C SER A 49 -14.25 -23.22 1.47
N THR A 50 -15.17 -24.16 1.20
CA THR A 50 -14.83 -25.53 0.78
C THR A 50 -14.11 -25.57 -0.56
N MET A 51 -14.47 -24.71 -1.50
CA MET A 51 -13.79 -24.62 -2.79
C MET A 51 -12.44 -23.92 -2.67
N LEU A 52 -12.38 -22.82 -1.91
CA LEU A 52 -11.13 -22.11 -1.63
C LEU A 52 -10.11 -23.02 -0.95
N GLY A 53 -10.54 -23.85 0.03
CA GLY A 53 -9.68 -24.78 0.75
C GLY A 53 -9.12 -25.96 -0.08
N ARG A 54 -9.52 -26.09 -1.35
CA ARG A 54 -8.94 -27.05 -2.30
C ARG A 54 -7.80 -26.45 -3.13
N HIS A 55 -7.57 -25.16 -3.01
CA HIS A 55 -6.62 -24.41 -3.80
C HIS A 55 -5.51 -23.83 -2.91
N LYS A 56 -4.38 -23.63 -3.52
CA LYS A 56 -3.33 -22.83 -2.94
C LYS A 56 -3.62 -21.33 -3.18
N LEU A 57 -3.01 -20.49 -2.39
CA LEU A 57 -3.11 -19.04 -2.53
C LEU A 57 -2.73 -18.57 -3.95
N GLU A 58 -1.75 -19.23 -4.57
CA GLU A 58 -1.28 -19.01 -5.94
C GLU A 58 -2.41 -19.14 -6.97
N ASP A 59 -3.30 -20.12 -6.80
CA ASP A 59 -4.43 -20.37 -7.71
C ASP A 59 -5.53 -19.28 -7.59
N ALA A 60 -5.54 -18.58 -6.46
CA ALA A 60 -6.52 -17.53 -6.16
C ALA A 60 -6.01 -16.12 -6.48
N MET A 61 -4.76 -15.97 -6.95
CA MET A 61 -4.12 -14.68 -7.22
C MET A 61 -3.69 -14.58 -8.68
N PRO A 62 -3.69 -13.35 -9.27
CA PRO A 62 -3.06 -13.12 -10.56
C PRO A 62 -1.56 -13.43 -10.51
N PHE A 63 -0.99 -13.83 -11.64
CA PHE A 63 0.45 -14.15 -11.73
C PHE A 63 1.35 -12.97 -11.31
N SER A 64 0.91 -11.73 -11.50
CA SER A 64 1.64 -10.51 -11.13
C SER A 64 1.33 -10.00 -9.72
N SER A 65 0.55 -10.73 -8.92
CA SER A 65 0.17 -10.28 -7.58
C SER A 65 1.32 -10.44 -6.59
N PRO A 66 1.67 -9.40 -5.81
CA PRO A 66 2.73 -9.46 -4.81
C PRO A 66 2.31 -10.24 -3.55
N VAL A 67 1.09 -10.77 -3.48
CA VAL A 67 0.54 -11.42 -2.27
C VAL A 67 1.45 -12.53 -1.74
N LEU A 68 2.01 -13.35 -2.64
CA LEU A 68 2.90 -14.45 -2.24
C LEU A 68 4.22 -13.96 -1.66
N GLU A 69 4.79 -12.91 -2.22
CA GLU A 69 6.01 -12.27 -1.71
C GLU A 69 5.79 -11.69 -0.32
N VAL A 70 4.63 -11.04 -0.11
CA VAL A 70 4.25 -10.48 1.19
C VAL A 70 4.06 -11.58 2.23
N VAL A 71 3.44 -12.71 1.88
CA VAL A 71 3.30 -13.87 2.78
C VAL A 71 4.66 -14.42 3.19
N GLU A 72 5.58 -14.55 2.24
CA GLU A 72 6.93 -15.04 2.52
C GLU A 72 7.73 -14.07 3.41
N GLN A 73 7.64 -12.77 3.17
CA GLN A 73 8.26 -11.74 3.99
C GLN A 73 7.72 -11.74 5.43
N VAL A 74 6.41 -11.94 5.62
CA VAL A 74 5.80 -12.05 6.95
C VAL A 74 6.35 -13.27 7.70
N ARG A 75 6.54 -14.41 7.02
CA ARG A 75 7.15 -15.59 7.62
C ARG A 75 8.58 -15.35 8.09
N GLN A 76 9.35 -14.58 7.32
CA GLN A 76 10.75 -14.25 7.65
C GLN A 76 10.88 -13.18 8.73
N SER A 77 10.02 -12.17 8.71
CA SER A 77 10.09 -11.01 9.63
C SER A 77 9.38 -11.23 10.96
N ALA A 78 8.50 -12.23 11.04
CA ALA A 78 7.62 -12.52 12.18
C ALA A 78 6.77 -11.30 12.63
N GLY A 79 6.50 -10.37 11.71
CA GLY A 79 5.78 -9.13 11.96
C GLY A 79 4.43 -9.05 11.24
N VAL A 80 3.75 -7.93 11.42
CA VAL A 80 2.58 -7.54 10.62
C VAL A 80 3.07 -6.75 9.42
N MET A 81 2.60 -7.11 8.23
CA MET A 81 2.91 -6.37 7.00
C MET A 81 1.64 -5.82 6.37
N ASN A 82 1.77 -4.61 5.83
CA ASN A 82 0.71 -3.96 5.08
C ASN A 82 1.24 -3.65 3.67
N GLU A 83 0.55 -4.14 2.66
CA GLU A 83 0.85 -3.84 1.26
C GLU A 83 -0.34 -3.11 0.64
N TYR A 84 -0.05 -2.05 -0.10
CA TYR A 84 -1.08 -1.16 -0.66
C TYR A 84 -1.24 -1.36 -2.16
N SER A 85 -2.48 -1.21 -2.63
CA SER A 85 -2.80 -1.29 -4.08
C SER A 85 -2.48 -2.65 -4.70
N VAL A 86 -2.74 -3.71 -3.97
CA VAL A 86 -2.50 -5.08 -4.43
C VAL A 86 -3.62 -5.53 -5.36
N GLY A 87 -3.24 -6.02 -6.53
CA GLY A 87 -4.15 -6.67 -7.46
C GLY A 87 -4.51 -8.08 -6.98
N VAL A 88 -5.81 -8.32 -6.79
CA VAL A 88 -6.36 -9.60 -6.39
C VAL A 88 -7.48 -10.00 -7.35
N GLY A 89 -7.43 -11.20 -7.87
CA GLY A 89 -8.47 -11.65 -8.77
C GLY A 89 -8.33 -13.11 -9.15
N THR A 90 -9.47 -13.74 -9.36
CA THR A 90 -9.57 -15.07 -9.95
C THR A 90 -10.39 -14.97 -11.23
N PRO A 91 -10.30 -15.93 -12.15
CA PRO A 91 -11.16 -15.98 -13.33
C PRO A 91 -12.65 -15.89 -13.00
N ARG A 92 -13.07 -16.37 -11.82
CA ARG A 92 -14.46 -16.33 -11.34
C ARG A 92 -14.91 -14.96 -10.86
N MET A 93 -13.99 -14.09 -10.47
CA MET A 93 -14.33 -12.74 -10.00
C MET A 93 -14.67 -11.76 -11.13
N GLY A 94 -14.49 -12.17 -12.38
CA GLY A 94 -14.76 -11.33 -13.55
C GLY A 94 -13.77 -10.18 -13.74
N GLY A 95 -12.61 -10.22 -13.08
CA GLY A 95 -11.53 -9.24 -13.21
C GLY A 95 -10.72 -9.05 -11.93
N GLU A 96 -9.66 -8.28 -12.07
CA GLU A 96 -8.79 -7.90 -10.97
C GLU A 96 -9.41 -6.78 -10.12
N ARG A 97 -9.30 -6.88 -8.81
CA ARG A 97 -9.72 -5.87 -7.84
C ARG A 97 -8.52 -5.36 -7.08
N ILE A 98 -8.40 -4.06 -6.96
CA ILE A 98 -7.34 -3.43 -6.17
C ILE A 98 -7.80 -3.29 -4.73
N VAL A 99 -7.02 -3.84 -3.82
CA VAL A 99 -7.25 -3.83 -2.37
C VAL A 99 -5.97 -3.44 -1.63
N ASP A 100 -6.09 -3.09 -0.37
CA ASP A 100 -4.95 -3.06 0.53
C ASP A 100 -4.93 -4.39 1.30
N LEU A 101 -3.75 -4.97 1.44
CA LEU A 101 -3.53 -6.26 2.07
C LEU A 101 -2.84 -6.06 3.42
N GLN A 102 -3.41 -6.65 4.45
CA GLN A 102 -2.77 -6.77 5.76
C GLN A 102 -2.51 -8.24 6.04
N THR A 103 -1.27 -8.57 6.41
CA THR A 103 -0.84 -9.94 6.69
C THR A 103 -0.16 -10.03 8.04
N ALA A 104 -0.41 -11.11 8.76
CA ALA A 104 0.19 -11.40 10.06
C ALA A 104 0.35 -12.89 10.28
N LEU A 105 1.40 -13.29 11.04
CA LEU A 105 1.49 -14.65 11.56
C LEU A 105 0.47 -14.87 12.69
N VAL A 106 0.03 -16.11 12.83
CA VAL A 106 -0.68 -16.54 14.04
C VAL A 106 0.36 -16.70 15.15
N ASN A 107 0.26 -15.89 16.21
CA ASN A 107 1.30 -15.81 17.27
C ASN A 107 1.64 -17.15 17.91
N ASP A 108 0.63 -17.99 18.13
CA ASP A 108 0.80 -19.30 18.79
C ASP A 108 1.20 -20.41 17.83
N ASP A 109 1.04 -20.19 16.51
CA ASP A 109 1.42 -21.14 15.48
C ASP A 109 1.89 -20.42 14.20
N PRO A 110 3.19 -20.16 14.07
CA PRO A 110 3.75 -19.38 12.95
C PRO A 110 3.69 -20.09 11.60
N ARG A 111 3.20 -21.34 11.54
CA ARG A 111 2.93 -22.01 10.27
C ARG A 111 1.79 -21.35 9.51
N PHE A 112 0.89 -20.66 10.24
CA PHE A 112 -0.30 -20.05 9.65
C PHE A 112 -0.12 -18.54 9.48
N VAL A 113 -0.53 -18.05 8.31
CA VAL A 113 -0.57 -16.64 7.97
C VAL A 113 -2.01 -16.22 7.75
N VAL A 114 -2.42 -15.14 8.43
CA VAL A 114 -3.71 -14.49 8.22
C VAL A 114 -3.55 -13.39 7.19
N LEU A 115 -4.41 -13.38 6.18
CA LEU A 115 -4.50 -12.35 5.16
C LEU A 115 -5.85 -11.64 5.29
N THR A 116 -5.84 -10.33 5.44
CA THR A 116 -7.04 -9.50 5.46
C THR A 116 -7.02 -8.55 4.27
N PHE A 117 -8.06 -8.61 3.43
CA PHE A 117 -8.20 -7.79 2.24
C PHE A 117 -9.10 -6.58 2.55
N LEU A 118 -8.52 -5.39 2.54
CA LEU A 118 -9.21 -4.15 2.85
C LEU A 118 -9.68 -3.50 1.56
N ARG A 119 -11.01 -3.43 1.37
CA ARG A 119 -11.58 -2.75 0.21
C ARG A 119 -11.37 -1.25 0.34
N ARG A 120 -10.76 -0.64 -0.65
CA ARG A 120 -10.63 0.82 -0.68
C ARG A 120 -11.99 1.47 -0.86
N SER A 121 -12.38 2.28 0.11
CA SER A 121 -13.56 3.13 -0.03
C SER A 121 -13.31 4.23 -1.07
N MET A 122 -14.37 4.73 -1.71
CA MET A 122 -14.25 5.89 -2.63
C MET A 122 -13.63 7.10 -1.93
N ALA A 123 -13.90 7.30 -0.64
CA ALA A 123 -13.32 8.37 0.17
C ALA A 123 -11.79 8.25 0.27
N GLN A 124 -11.25 7.05 0.52
CA GLN A 124 -9.81 6.82 0.56
C GLN A 124 -9.13 7.00 -0.80
N LYS A 125 -9.83 6.70 -1.90
CA LYS A 125 -9.34 7.00 -3.25
C LYS A 125 -9.21 8.51 -3.48
N PHE A 126 -10.14 9.32 -2.97
CA PHE A 126 -10.08 10.78 -3.07
C PHE A 126 -8.95 11.37 -2.21
N ASP A 127 -8.73 10.86 -0.99
CA ASP A 127 -7.65 11.34 -0.11
C ASP A 127 -6.27 11.08 -0.71
N LEU A 128 -6.03 9.91 -1.29
CA LEU A 128 -4.77 9.62 -2.00
C LEU A 128 -4.59 10.50 -3.24
N GLN A 129 -5.65 10.76 -4.01
CA GLN A 129 -5.58 11.68 -5.15
C GLN A 129 -5.31 13.12 -4.72
N LEU A 130 -5.86 13.56 -3.59
CA LEU A 130 -5.59 14.88 -3.03
C LEU A 130 -4.15 14.98 -2.51
N THR A 131 -3.64 13.95 -1.86
CA THR A 131 -2.26 13.89 -1.36
C THR A 131 -1.25 13.89 -2.51
N HIS A 132 -1.49 13.09 -3.56
CA HIS A 132 -0.65 13.09 -4.76
C HIS A 132 -0.71 14.43 -5.52
N ARG A 133 -1.88 15.06 -5.63
CA ARG A 133 -2.02 16.39 -6.24
C ARG A 133 -1.38 17.48 -5.37
N GLY A 134 -1.45 17.36 -4.04
CA GLY A 134 -0.76 18.23 -3.10
C GLY A 134 0.76 18.12 -3.22
N ALA A 135 1.30 16.92 -3.26
CA ALA A 135 2.74 16.67 -3.45
C ALA A 135 3.24 17.16 -4.81
N ALA A 136 2.50 16.91 -5.90
CA ALA A 136 2.86 17.42 -7.22
C ALA A 136 2.86 18.95 -7.31
N ARG A 137 1.91 19.64 -6.67
CA ARG A 137 1.89 21.11 -6.56
C ARG A 137 3.03 21.63 -5.70
N SER A 138 3.37 20.95 -4.61
CA SER A 138 4.49 21.32 -3.73
C SER A 138 5.82 21.22 -4.45
N VAL A 139 6.05 20.14 -5.21
CA VAL A 139 7.27 19.96 -6.04
C VAL A 139 7.33 21.01 -7.15
N SER A 140 6.22 21.29 -7.83
CA SER A 140 6.18 22.36 -8.86
C SER A 140 6.41 23.74 -8.28
N GLY A 141 5.88 24.02 -7.07
CA GLY A 141 6.12 25.27 -6.36
C GLY A 141 7.59 25.44 -5.94
N MET A 142 8.21 24.38 -5.41
CA MET A 142 9.65 24.37 -5.08
C MET A 142 10.54 24.52 -6.31
N ALA A 143 10.21 23.84 -7.42
CA ALA A 143 10.95 23.97 -8.67
C ALA A 143 10.89 25.40 -9.23
N ALA A 144 9.74 26.06 -9.16
CA ALA A 144 9.60 27.46 -9.57
C ALA A 144 10.40 28.41 -8.68
N MET A 145 10.42 28.18 -7.35
CA MET A 145 11.18 28.96 -6.38
C MET A 145 12.69 28.81 -6.60
N LEU A 146 13.17 27.57 -6.76
CA LEU A 146 14.56 27.27 -7.08
C LEU A 146 15.00 27.88 -8.43
N ALA A 147 14.14 27.84 -9.44
CA ALA A 147 14.42 28.47 -10.73
C ALA A 147 14.60 29.99 -10.58
N HIS A 148 13.81 30.65 -9.76
CA HIS A 148 13.97 32.08 -9.44
C HIS A 148 15.26 32.35 -8.65
N GLU A 149 15.56 31.55 -7.64
CA GLU A 149 16.78 31.70 -6.82
C GLU A 149 18.07 31.44 -7.59
N ILE A 150 18.05 30.54 -8.57
CA ILE A 150 19.21 30.28 -9.45
C ILE A 150 19.35 31.39 -10.51
N LYS A 151 18.24 31.88 -11.05
CA LYS A 151 18.24 32.94 -12.08
C LYS A 151 18.82 34.24 -11.57
N ASN A 152 18.58 34.62 -10.31
CA ASN A 152 19.05 35.85 -9.72
C ASN A 152 20.59 35.97 -9.68
N PRO A 153 21.37 35.00 -9.13
CA PRO A 153 22.82 35.11 -9.14
C PRO A 153 23.41 34.98 -10.56
N LEU A 154 22.80 34.16 -11.45
CA LEU A 154 23.24 34.11 -12.84
C LEU A 154 23.06 35.43 -13.58
N SER A 155 21.95 36.14 -13.32
CA SER A 155 21.74 37.48 -13.88
C SER A 155 22.78 38.51 -13.36
N GLY A 156 23.16 38.38 -12.08
CA GLY A 156 24.24 39.19 -11.48
C GLY A 156 25.60 38.92 -12.13
N ILE A 157 25.95 37.64 -12.32
CA ILE A 157 27.22 37.24 -12.98
C ILE A 157 27.24 37.73 -14.43
N ARG A 158 26.14 37.59 -15.16
CA ARG A 158 26.00 38.07 -16.53
C ARG A 158 26.16 39.59 -16.60
N GLY A 159 25.54 40.33 -15.67
CA GLY A 159 25.69 41.80 -15.59
C GLY A 159 27.12 42.24 -15.28
N ALA A 160 27.80 41.53 -14.39
CA ALA A 160 29.24 41.79 -14.09
C ALA A 160 30.14 41.46 -15.30
N ALA A 161 29.91 40.37 -16.02
CA ALA A 161 30.63 40.05 -17.23
C ALA A 161 30.45 41.12 -18.33
N GLN A 162 29.24 41.61 -18.53
CA GLN A 162 28.97 42.66 -19.49
C GLN A 162 29.63 44.00 -19.14
N LEU A 163 29.86 44.29 -17.86
CA LEU A 163 30.58 45.47 -17.43
C LEU A 163 32.09 45.35 -17.64
N LEU A 164 32.63 44.14 -17.61
CA LEU A 164 34.07 43.90 -17.85
C LEU A 164 34.43 43.84 -19.33
N GLU A 165 33.54 43.48 -20.22
CA GLU A 165 33.72 43.33 -21.63
C GLU A 165 34.30 44.61 -22.30
N PRO A 166 33.75 45.85 -22.06
CA PRO A 166 34.30 47.08 -22.62
C PRO A 166 35.68 47.45 -22.03
N VAL A 167 35.95 47.05 -20.78
CA VAL A 167 37.23 47.32 -20.13
C VAL A 167 38.36 46.51 -20.76
N LEU A 168 38.09 45.26 -21.10
CA LEU A 168 39.02 44.36 -21.77
C LEU A 168 39.31 44.78 -23.22
N GLU A 169 38.28 45.19 -23.98
CA GLU A 169 38.43 45.70 -25.33
C GLU A 169 39.26 46.99 -25.41
N ASN A 170 39.15 47.86 -24.41
CA ASN A 170 39.97 49.07 -24.33
C ASN A 170 41.38 48.79 -23.89
N SER A 171 41.65 47.70 -23.11
CA SER A 171 43.00 47.31 -22.73
C SER A 171 43.82 46.77 -23.93
N ASP A 172 43.18 45.98 -24.78
CA ASP A 172 43.84 45.41 -25.98
C ASP A 172 44.17 46.49 -27.02
N ARG A 173 43.40 47.59 -27.10
CA ARG A 173 43.66 48.71 -27.96
C ARG A 173 44.80 49.61 -27.46
N SER A 174 45.16 49.56 -26.21
CA SER A 174 46.26 50.37 -25.63
C SER A 174 47.62 49.67 -25.73
N LEU A 175 47.66 48.40 -26.15
CA LEU A 175 48.90 47.62 -26.35
C LEU A 175 49.30 47.41 -27.81
N ALA A 176 48.53 47.96 -28.75
CA ALA A 176 48.84 47.96 -30.19
C ALA A 176 49.28 49.38 -30.66
#